data_5eb283fc05456d4dacb3a9700820942f
#
_entry.id   5eb283fc05456d4dacb3a9700820942f
#
_cell.length_a   1.000
_cell.length_b   1.000
_cell.length_c   1.000
_cell.angle_alpha   90.00
_cell.angle_beta   90.00
_cell.angle_gamma   90.00
#
_symmetry.space_group_name_H-M   'P 1'
#
loop_
_entity.id
_entity.type
_entity.pdbx_description
1 polymer ?
#
loop_
_entity_poly.entity_id
_entity_poly.type
_entity_poly.pdbx_seq_one_letter_code
_entity_poly.pdbx_strand_id
1 'polypeptide(L)'
;QVFNESSADVDFRIESNGNANMFTLNGGNDIVGIGADPDLGIGLHIKNGDAAQGTAQDDADSLVIENSGGGGMSLLNGHEDEATIAFGDKDDADIGFIKYHHNTNNMNFGANAVLALQLTGGVITTGGETAGDVGAGGLCLDQNALDTNIMTFKSSDVAHSFTNFAEADTYADFSKMVVDEGGLRIRGFTGHGYGAIHLQGQIDASDSDSGEATNSLAAIQIAGYGDSGTGGTALGAYVNLFAVLSAAVTAIIVKGDGEIFSNQSATVGTFDAYDDAQLVRANDLFHGTGVIDSKFDKFIKYNAKTLADNKLIGKDNDGNPTPFVNITGMQRLHNGAIWQQYEKHNQLLEAVYDLA
;
A
#
# COMPACT_ATOMS: atom_id res chain seq x y z
N GLN A 1 16.18 26.06 60.89
CA GLN A 1 17.07 27.14 60.46
C GLN A 1 16.70 27.50 59.01
N VAL A 2 16.40 28.76 58.75
CA VAL A 2 16.10 29.30 57.44
C VAL A 2 17.32 30.06 56.96
N PHE A 3 17.78 29.74 55.76
CA PHE A 3 18.78 30.54 55.06
C PHE A 3 18.02 31.52 54.13
N ASN A 4 18.37 32.80 54.13
CA ASN A 4 17.77 33.84 53.33
C ASN A 4 16.26 34.12 53.66
N GLU A 5 15.94 34.26 54.97
CA GLU A 5 14.57 34.53 55.43
C GLU A 5 13.99 35.89 54.94
N SER A 6 14.87 36.81 54.50
CA SER A 6 14.45 38.12 53.96
C SER A 6 14.19 38.10 52.43
N SER A 7 14.28 36.98 51.76
CA SER A 7 14.11 36.85 50.29
C SER A 7 15.06 37.78 49.50
N ALA A 8 16.25 37.99 50.01
CA ALA A 8 17.32 38.71 49.29
C ALA A 8 17.94 37.84 48.20
N ASP A 9 18.51 38.45 47.19
CA ASP A 9 19.34 37.76 46.19
C ASP A 9 20.65 37.30 46.82
N VAL A 10 20.62 36.12 47.48
CA VAL A 10 21.74 35.51 48.16
C VAL A 10 21.87 34.04 47.76
N ASP A 11 22.96 33.72 47.11
CA ASP A 11 23.29 32.35 46.72
C ASP A 11 23.74 31.51 47.94
N PHE A 12 23.36 30.23 47.93
CA PHE A 12 23.89 29.23 48.82
C PHE A 12 24.72 28.20 48.04
N ARG A 13 25.92 27.89 48.49
CA ARG A 13 26.82 27.03 47.73
C ARG A 13 27.54 26.01 48.63
N ILE A 14 27.62 24.76 48.11
CA ILE A 14 28.48 23.71 48.69
C ILE A 14 29.57 23.40 47.68
N GLU A 15 30.80 23.48 48.13
CA GLU A 15 31.99 23.22 47.33
C GLU A 15 32.55 21.82 47.59
N SER A 16 33.20 21.21 46.61
CA SER A 16 34.06 20.05 46.77
C SER A 16 35.51 20.43 46.52
N ASN A 17 36.45 19.49 46.71
CA ASN A 17 37.89 19.77 46.53
C ASN A 17 38.26 20.21 45.10
N GLY A 18 37.47 19.94 44.12
CA GLY A 18 37.74 20.29 42.69
C GLY A 18 36.62 21.04 41.99
N ASN A 19 35.50 21.31 42.67
CA ASN A 19 34.35 21.98 42.08
C ASN A 19 33.74 22.96 43.06
N ALA A 20 33.84 24.25 42.75
CA ALA A 20 33.28 25.33 43.55
C ALA A 20 31.75 25.39 43.55
N ASN A 21 31.10 24.77 42.58
CA ASN A 21 29.63 24.78 42.39
C ASN A 21 29.08 23.36 42.42
N MET A 22 29.52 22.52 43.37
CA MET A 22 29.05 21.14 43.48
C MET A 22 27.57 21.05 43.75
N PHE A 23 27.03 21.97 44.56
CA PHE A 23 25.63 22.23 44.75
C PHE A 23 25.40 23.73 44.93
N THR A 24 24.52 24.34 44.20
CA THR A 24 24.26 25.79 44.22
C THR A 24 22.76 26.06 44.28
N LEU A 25 22.34 27.00 45.14
CA LEU A 25 21.06 27.67 45.05
C LEU A 25 21.36 29.09 44.54
N ASN A 26 20.91 29.40 43.33
CA ASN A 26 21.02 30.73 42.75
C ASN A 26 19.78 31.54 43.15
N GLY A 27 19.92 32.47 44.09
CA GLY A 27 18.80 33.24 44.64
C GLY A 27 18.25 34.29 43.67
N GLY A 28 19.06 34.72 42.69
CA GLY A 28 18.62 35.70 41.67
C GLY A 28 17.73 35.09 40.58
N ASN A 29 17.89 33.80 40.29
CA ASN A 29 17.18 33.11 39.25
C ASN A 29 16.23 32.01 39.75
N ASP A 30 16.19 31.76 41.07
CA ASP A 30 15.39 30.70 41.72
C ASP A 30 15.71 29.27 41.19
N ILE A 31 16.99 28.98 40.86
CA ILE A 31 17.43 27.71 40.24
C ILE A 31 18.33 26.95 41.20
N VAL A 32 18.16 25.61 41.20
CA VAL A 32 19.09 24.67 41.86
C VAL A 32 20.06 24.13 40.83
N GLY A 33 21.36 24.25 41.08
CA GLY A 33 22.45 23.73 40.24
C GLY A 33 23.18 22.57 40.87
N ILE A 34 23.59 21.60 40.09
CA ILE A 34 24.51 20.51 40.45
C ILE A 34 25.64 20.44 39.43
N GLY A 35 26.89 20.59 39.90
CA GLY A 35 28.09 20.44 39.10
C GLY A 35 28.66 21.74 38.55
N ALA A 36 27.85 22.75 38.27
CA ALA A 36 28.24 24.08 37.86
C ALA A 36 27.21 25.13 38.32
N ASP A 37 27.49 26.42 38.09
CA ASP A 37 26.52 27.48 38.33
C ASP A 37 25.35 27.33 37.34
N PRO A 38 24.10 27.27 37.86
CA PRO A 38 22.92 27.07 37.01
C PRO A 38 22.60 28.35 36.22
N ASP A 39 22.43 28.24 34.91
CA ASP A 39 22.16 29.34 34.00
C ASP A 39 21.02 29.00 32.98
N LEU A 40 20.48 27.81 33.05
CA LEU A 40 19.39 27.34 32.20
C LEU A 40 18.21 26.80 33.02
N GLY A 41 16.99 27.02 32.56
CA GLY A 41 15.75 26.51 33.13
C GLY A 41 15.28 27.28 34.36
N ILE A 42 14.24 26.77 35.02
CA ILE A 42 13.58 27.36 36.18
C ILE A 42 13.51 26.44 37.42
N GLY A 43 14.17 25.28 37.39
CA GLY A 43 14.07 24.28 38.45
C GLY A 43 15.42 23.68 38.83
N LEU A 44 15.70 22.47 38.43
CA LEU A 44 16.96 21.77 38.66
C LEU A 44 17.83 21.72 37.41
N HIS A 45 19.03 22.32 37.48
CA HIS A 45 20.01 22.27 36.41
C HIS A 45 21.20 21.40 36.83
N ILE A 46 21.39 20.25 36.20
CA ILE A 46 22.54 19.38 36.35
C ILE A 46 23.53 19.69 35.23
N LYS A 47 24.63 20.41 35.55
CA LYS A 47 25.57 20.91 34.55
C LYS A 47 26.95 20.28 34.72
N ASN A 48 27.40 19.51 33.73
CA ASN A 48 28.73 18.91 33.65
C ASN A 48 29.52 19.39 32.43
N GLY A 49 29.33 20.64 32.08
CA GLY A 49 29.95 21.31 30.93
C GLY A 49 28.92 22.09 30.14
N ASP A 50 29.36 23.15 29.50
CA ASP A 50 28.54 24.08 28.75
C ASP A 50 28.33 23.52 27.35
N ALA A 51 27.06 23.28 26.96
CA ALA A 51 26.68 22.85 25.64
C ALA A 51 26.65 23.98 24.61
N ALA A 52 26.96 25.21 25.04
CA ALA A 52 26.93 26.43 24.22
C ALA A 52 25.54 26.73 23.60
N GLN A 53 24.47 26.24 24.19
CA GLN A 53 23.09 26.55 23.81
C GLN A 53 22.58 27.77 24.59
N GLY A 54 21.80 28.61 23.94
CA GLY A 54 21.38 29.87 24.55
C GLY A 54 20.33 29.73 25.65
N THR A 55 19.35 28.81 25.53
CA THR A 55 18.21 28.66 26.46
C THR A 55 17.75 27.20 26.51
N ALA A 56 17.13 26.79 27.61
CA ALA A 56 16.28 25.59 27.66
C ALA A 56 14.95 25.81 26.90
N GLN A 57 14.28 24.74 26.57
CA GLN A 57 12.92 24.81 25.99
C GLN A 57 11.93 25.25 27.09
N ASP A 58 11.14 26.29 26.85
CA ASP A 58 10.27 26.93 27.86
C ASP A 58 9.29 25.96 28.56
N ASP A 59 8.78 24.96 27.84
CA ASP A 59 7.86 23.95 28.40
C ASP A 59 8.57 22.71 28.97
N ALA A 60 9.92 22.67 28.99
CA ALA A 60 10.74 21.53 29.42
C ALA A 60 11.97 21.98 30.25
N ASP A 61 11.85 23.03 31.01
CA ASP A 61 12.91 23.72 31.69
C ASP A 61 12.96 23.48 33.22
N SER A 62 12.04 22.71 33.77
CA SER A 62 11.99 22.37 35.20
C SER A 62 13.11 21.40 35.61
N LEU A 63 13.61 20.57 34.70
CA LEU A 63 14.81 19.74 34.87
C LEU A 63 15.68 19.86 33.62
N VAL A 64 16.83 20.47 33.73
CA VAL A 64 17.82 20.58 32.67
C VAL A 64 19.02 19.73 33.00
N ILE A 65 19.48 18.89 32.05
CA ILE A 65 20.73 18.12 32.14
C ILE A 65 21.62 18.60 30.99
N GLU A 66 22.68 19.35 31.34
CA GLU A 66 23.58 19.94 30.37
C GLU A 66 24.98 19.32 30.45
N ASN A 67 25.56 19.02 29.27
CA ASN A 67 26.91 18.51 29.16
C ASN A 67 27.57 19.02 27.88
N SER A 68 28.81 19.37 27.89
CA SER A 68 29.59 19.77 26.70
C SER A 68 29.94 18.60 25.77
N GLY A 69 29.65 17.36 26.16
CA GLY A 69 29.86 16.13 25.39
C GLY A 69 28.60 15.26 25.38
N GLY A 70 28.75 13.96 25.52
CA GLY A 70 27.61 13.06 25.69
C GLY A 70 26.94 13.26 27.04
N GLY A 71 25.61 13.41 27.06
CA GLY A 71 24.81 13.54 28.30
C GLY A 71 23.61 12.58 28.24
N GLY A 72 23.00 12.32 29.40
CA GLY A 72 21.82 11.45 29.43
C GLY A 72 21.31 11.19 30.84
N MET A 73 20.20 10.50 30.91
CA MET A 73 19.57 10.02 32.13
C MET A 73 19.51 8.49 32.07
N SER A 74 19.88 7.82 33.18
CA SER A 74 19.75 6.37 33.33
C SER A 74 18.70 6.06 34.39
N LEU A 75 17.72 5.25 34.04
CA LEU A 75 16.78 4.63 34.96
C LEU A 75 17.20 3.19 35.17
N LEU A 76 17.72 2.86 36.34
CA LEU A 76 18.25 1.54 36.69
C LEU A 76 17.30 0.85 37.67
N ASN A 77 16.68 -0.24 37.25
CA ASN A 77 15.70 -1.00 38.02
C ASN A 77 16.13 -2.45 38.18
N GLY A 78 15.39 -3.23 38.98
CA GLY A 78 15.61 -4.66 39.13
C GLY A 78 15.36 -5.41 37.82
N HIS A 79 15.91 -6.61 37.68
CA HIS A 79 15.86 -7.40 36.45
C HIS A 79 14.45 -7.76 35.99
N GLU A 80 13.50 -7.84 36.92
CA GLU A 80 12.09 -8.19 36.63
C GLU A 80 11.13 -6.99 36.67
N ASP A 81 11.69 -5.78 36.93
CA ASP A 81 10.92 -4.58 37.14
C ASP A 81 10.81 -3.71 35.85
N GLU A 82 10.05 -2.64 35.95
CA GLU A 82 9.83 -1.68 34.86
C GLU A 82 10.59 -0.38 35.15
N ALA A 83 11.22 0.18 34.11
CA ALA A 83 11.67 1.57 34.11
C ALA A 83 10.62 2.41 33.37
N THR A 84 10.12 3.47 34.00
CA THR A 84 8.98 4.24 33.48
C THR A 84 9.29 5.74 33.47
N ILE A 85 8.92 6.41 32.36
CA ILE A 85 8.67 7.85 32.26
C ILE A 85 7.17 8.00 32.07
N ALA A 86 6.50 8.59 33.06
CA ALA A 86 5.05 8.78 33.04
C ALA A 86 4.70 10.24 32.73
N PHE A 87 3.64 10.42 31.99
CA PHE A 87 2.99 11.71 31.71
C PHE A 87 1.59 11.63 32.32
N GLY A 88 1.38 12.33 33.41
CA GLY A 88 0.13 12.31 34.15
C GLY A 88 -0.54 13.65 34.21
N ASP A 89 -1.80 13.65 34.63
CA ASP A 89 -2.56 14.83 34.99
C ASP A 89 -3.21 14.65 36.38
N LYS A 90 -4.13 15.53 36.76
CA LYS A 90 -4.79 15.47 38.07
C LYS A 90 -5.73 14.26 38.25
N ASP A 91 -6.18 13.64 37.17
CA ASP A 91 -7.16 12.56 37.17
C ASP A 91 -6.50 11.19 36.93
N ASP A 92 -5.35 11.16 36.21
CA ASP A 92 -4.62 9.95 35.88
C ASP A 92 -3.10 10.21 35.88
N ALA A 93 -2.37 9.49 36.70
CA ALA A 93 -0.93 9.70 36.91
C ALA A 93 -0.05 9.15 35.77
N ASP A 94 -0.57 8.26 34.91
CA ASP A 94 0.17 7.60 33.82
C ASP A 94 -0.65 7.47 32.52
N ILE A 95 -1.48 8.47 32.25
CA ILE A 95 -2.28 8.59 31.03
C ILE A 95 -1.42 8.48 29.75
N GLY A 96 -0.16 8.93 29.81
CA GLY A 96 0.88 8.68 28.80
C GLY A 96 2.13 8.07 29.43
N PHE A 97 2.83 7.22 28.70
CA PHE A 97 4.04 6.61 29.23
C PHE A 97 5.05 6.17 28.18
N ILE A 98 6.33 6.12 28.61
CA ILE A 98 7.40 5.34 27.97
C ILE A 98 7.87 4.35 29.04
N LYS A 99 7.71 3.05 28.81
CA LYS A 99 8.06 1.99 29.75
C LYS A 99 9.02 0.99 29.12
N TYR A 100 10.01 0.54 29.88
CA TYR A 100 10.84 -0.59 29.50
C TYR A 100 10.66 -1.72 30.51
N HIS A 101 10.19 -2.87 30.05
CA HIS A 101 10.02 -4.06 30.86
C HIS A 101 11.26 -4.94 30.77
N HIS A 102 12.03 -5.02 31.84
CA HIS A 102 13.29 -5.78 31.88
C HIS A 102 13.09 -7.29 31.72
N ASN A 103 12.01 -7.83 32.29
CA ASN A 103 11.70 -9.26 32.25
C ASN A 103 11.39 -9.76 30.81
N THR A 104 10.70 -8.97 30.01
CA THR A 104 10.30 -9.32 28.62
C THR A 104 11.12 -8.62 27.55
N ASN A 105 11.99 -7.68 27.95
CA ASN A 105 12.79 -6.83 27.07
C ASN A 105 11.95 -6.06 26.03
N ASN A 106 10.83 -5.49 26.48
CA ASN A 106 9.93 -4.71 25.64
C ASN A 106 10.07 -3.22 25.94
N MET A 107 10.11 -2.40 24.88
CA MET A 107 9.92 -0.96 24.98
C MET A 107 8.50 -0.62 24.55
N ASN A 108 7.74 0.01 25.46
CA ASN A 108 6.32 0.32 25.30
C ASN A 108 6.09 1.83 25.29
N PHE A 109 5.27 2.30 24.37
CA PHE A 109 4.78 3.68 24.29
C PHE A 109 3.28 3.67 24.43
N GLY A 110 2.75 4.40 25.39
CA GLY A 110 1.34 4.48 25.68
C GLY A 110 0.80 5.90 25.59
N ALA A 111 -0.46 6.01 25.19
CA ALA A 111 -1.24 7.24 25.18
C ALA A 111 -2.69 6.92 25.54
N ASN A 112 -3.36 7.80 26.29
CA ASN A 112 -4.73 7.60 26.75
C ASN A 112 -4.89 6.28 27.55
N ALA A 113 -3.90 5.98 28.40
CA ALA A 113 -3.78 4.75 29.19
C ALA A 113 -3.77 3.44 28.34
N VAL A 114 -3.54 3.52 27.01
CA VAL A 114 -3.54 2.40 26.09
C VAL A 114 -2.14 2.20 25.51
N LEU A 115 -1.67 0.95 25.43
CA LEU A 115 -0.45 0.59 24.71
C LEU A 115 -0.65 0.84 23.21
N ALA A 116 0.03 1.85 22.68
CA ALA A 116 -0.09 2.26 21.28
C ALA A 116 0.98 1.60 20.39
N LEU A 117 2.20 1.48 20.89
CA LEU A 117 3.35 0.94 20.16
C LEU A 117 4.23 0.12 21.10
N GLN A 118 4.63 -1.07 20.67
CA GLN A 118 5.61 -1.91 21.36
C GLN A 118 6.77 -2.28 20.44
N LEU A 119 7.98 -2.29 20.98
CA LEU A 119 9.17 -2.84 20.34
C LEU A 119 9.64 -4.05 21.14
N THR A 120 9.70 -5.22 20.51
CA THR A 120 10.11 -6.49 21.12
C THR A 120 10.96 -7.28 20.15
N GLY A 121 12.19 -7.68 20.54
CA GLY A 121 13.05 -8.52 19.69
C GLY A 121 13.34 -7.96 18.30
N GLY A 122 13.28 -6.64 18.13
CA GLY A 122 13.44 -5.97 16.83
C GLY A 122 12.17 -5.89 15.99
N VAL A 123 11.01 -6.30 16.53
CA VAL A 123 9.68 -6.20 15.88
C VAL A 123 8.95 -4.96 16.43
N ILE A 124 8.19 -4.31 15.56
CA ILE A 124 7.27 -3.22 15.92
C ILE A 124 5.84 -3.74 15.83
N THR A 125 5.07 -3.61 16.92
CA THR A 125 3.64 -3.97 16.94
C THR A 125 2.77 -2.79 17.41
N THR A 126 1.51 -2.74 16.97
CA THR A 126 0.52 -1.76 17.39
C THR A 126 -0.68 -2.45 18.03
N GLY A 127 -1.66 -1.69 18.52
CA GLY A 127 -2.94 -2.21 19.03
C GLY A 127 -2.87 -3.08 20.28
N GLY A 128 -1.71 -3.20 20.93
CA GLY A 128 -1.49 -4.09 22.05
C GLY A 128 -1.10 -5.52 21.65
N GLU A 129 -0.85 -5.78 20.36
CA GLU A 129 -0.34 -7.08 19.88
C GLU A 129 1.05 -7.38 20.47
N THR A 130 1.20 -8.57 21.05
CA THR A 130 2.44 -9.00 21.73
C THR A 130 3.16 -10.13 21.00
N ALA A 131 2.54 -10.74 19.99
CA ALA A 131 3.03 -11.90 19.24
C ALA A 131 2.77 -11.77 17.73
N GLY A 132 3.10 -10.62 17.13
CA GLY A 132 2.92 -10.40 15.69
C GLY A 132 3.66 -11.46 14.85
N ASP A 133 3.01 -11.99 13.83
CA ASP A 133 3.52 -13.01 12.91
C ASP A 133 4.58 -12.45 11.94
N VAL A 134 5.57 -11.73 12.46
CA VAL A 134 6.65 -11.12 11.70
C VAL A 134 8.00 -11.41 12.36
N GLY A 135 9.06 -11.52 11.57
CA GLY A 135 10.43 -11.66 12.07
C GLY A 135 11.05 -10.34 12.48
N ALA A 136 12.26 -10.39 13.06
CA ALA A 136 13.03 -9.19 13.43
C ALA A 136 13.19 -8.22 12.25
N GLY A 137 12.93 -6.95 12.49
CA GLY A 137 12.83 -5.90 11.46
C GLY A 137 11.43 -5.75 10.86
N GLY A 138 10.46 -6.57 11.27
CA GLY A 138 9.08 -6.53 10.78
C GLY A 138 8.20 -5.52 11.52
N LEU A 139 7.07 -5.20 10.89
CA LEU A 139 6.01 -4.35 11.42
C LEU A 139 4.68 -5.11 11.39
N CYS A 140 4.07 -5.30 12.53
CA CYS A 140 2.71 -5.81 12.66
C CYS A 140 1.77 -4.66 13.01
N LEU A 141 0.80 -4.38 12.16
CA LEU A 141 -0.27 -3.41 12.40
C LEU A 141 -1.51 -4.17 12.84
N ASP A 142 -1.87 -4.06 14.09
CA ASP A 142 -3.11 -4.60 14.63
C ASP A 142 -4.09 -3.47 14.91
N GLN A 143 -5.30 -3.57 14.39
CA GLN A 143 -6.41 -2.66 14.64
C GLN A 143 -7.46 -3.26 15.57
N ASN A 144 -7.17 -4.43 16.17
CA ASN A 144 -8.11 -5.18 16.98
C ASN A 144 -9.43 -5.47 16.19
N ALA A 145 -10.58 -5.29 16.82
CA ALA A 145 -11.89 -5.51 16.20
C ALA A 145 -12.39 -4.33 15.34
N LEU A 146 -11.55 -3.34 15.04
CA LEU A 146 -11.97 -2.19 14.23
C LEU A 146 -12.02 -2.55 12.73
N ASP A 147 -12.94 -1.91 12.01
CA ASP A 147 -13.24 -2.17 10.59
C ASP A 147 -12.87 -1.01 9.67
N THR A 148 -12.14 -0.06 10.19
CA THR A 148 -11.63 1.10 9.46
C THR A 148 -10.38 0.75 8.65
N ASN A 149 -9.77 1.72 8.00
CA ASN A 149 -8.48 1.53 7.33
C ASN A 149 -7.39 1.27 8.38
N ILE A 150 -6.55 0.26 8.14
CA ILE A 150 -5.39 -0.03 8.99
C ILE A 150 -4.17 0.81 8.61
N MET A 151 -4.10 1.25 7.36
CA MET A 151 -3.06 2.15 6.86
C MET A 151 -3.64 3.09 5.81
N THR A 152 -3.25 4.36 5.88
CA THR A 152 -3.60 5.37 4.88
C THR A 152 -2.34 6.12 4.45
N PHE A 153 -2.32 6.52 3.18
CA PHE A 153 -1.26 7.36 2.61
C PHE A 153 -1.88 8.69 2.17
N LYS A 154 -1.33 9.77 2.68
CA LYS A 154 -1.87 11.13 2.47
C LYS A 154 -0.79 12.07 1.96
N SER A 155 -1.19 13.04 1.14
CA SER A 155 -0.35 14.15 0.72
C SER A 155 -1.20 15.40 0.51
N SER A 156 -0.75 16.53 1.02
CA SER A 156 -1.49 17.81 0.95
C SER A 156 -1.61 18.39 -0.46
N ASP A 157 -0.85 17.86 -1.43
CA ASP A 157 -0.91 18.24 -2.84
C ASP A 157 -1.83 17.32 -3.67
N VAL A 158 -2.41 16.29 -3.05
CA VAL A 158 -3.42 15.41 -3.65
C VAL A 158 -4.81 15.95 -3.36
N ALA A 159 -5.68 15.89 -4.38
CA ALA A 159 -7.10 16.18 -4.21
C ALA A 159 -7.95 15.26 -5.09
N HIS A 160 -8.95 14.61 -4.50
CA HIS A 160 -9.95 13.81 -5.21
C HIS A 160 -11.35 13.98 -4.62
N SER A 161 -12.38 13.58 -5.36
CA SER A 161 -13.78 13.73 -4.95
C SER A 161 -14.39 12.49 -4.27
N PHE A 162 -13.61 11.44 -4.00
CA PHE A 162 -14.09 10.17 -3.41
C PHE A 162 -14.25 10.26 -1.88
N THR A 163 -14.79 11.36 -1.37
CA THR A 163 -14.85 11.68 0.08
C THR A 163 -15.76 10.76 0.90
N ASN A 164 -16.58 9.92 0.26
CA ASN A 164 -17.32 8.86 0.93
C ASN A 164 -16.43 7.68 1.37
N PHE A 165 -15.22 7.56 0.82
CA PHE A 165 -14.29 6.46 1.11
C PHE A 165 -13.09 6.90 1.93
N ALA A 166 -12.59 8.12 1.68
CA ALA A 166 -11.40 8.67 2.34
C ALA A 166 -11.42 10.20 2.26
N GLU A 167 -10.61 10.88 3.07
CA GLU A 167 -10.40 12.32 2.97
C GLU A 167 -9.75 12.69 1.62
N ALA A 168 -10.02 13.90 1.14
CA ALA A 168 -9.64 14.33 -0.22
C ALA A 168 -8.13 14.25 -0.52
N ASP A 169 -7.28 14.35 0.50
CA ASP A 169 -5.82 14.27 0.43
C ASP A 169 -5.26 12.83 0.61
N THR A 170 -6.11 11.82 0.79
CA THR A 170 -5.72 10.41 0.89
C THR A 170 -5.56 9.82 -0.51
N TYR A 171 -4.35 9.41 -0.91
CA TYR A 171 -4.12 8.82 -2.22
C TYR A 171 -4.13 7.29 -2.24
N ALA A 172 -4.00 6.62 -1.08
CA ALA A 172 -4.16 5.17 -0.97
C ALA A 172 -4.53 4.73 0.44
N ASP A 173 -5.18 3.57 0.55
CA ASP A 173 -5.44 2.90 1.83
C ASP A 173 -5.40 1.38 1.74
N PHE A 174 -5.25 0.76 2.94
CA PHE A 174 -5.35 -0.67 3.17
C PHE A 174 -6.42 -0.93 4.24
N SER A 175 -7.27 -1.92 4.00
CA SER A 175 -8.35 -2.29 4.93
C SER A 175 -8.75 -3.76 4.77
N LYS A 176 -9.57 -4.27 5.70
CA LYS A 176 -10.26 -5.55 5.51
C LYS A 176 -11.23 -5.44 4.32
N MET A 177 -11.35 -6.49 3.52
CA MET A 177 -12.32 -6.59 2.43
C MET A 177 -13.74 -6.79 2.98
N VAL A 178 -13.87 -7.68 3.97
CA VAL A 178 -15.13 -8.02 4.64
C VAL A 178 -14.93 -7.86 6.15
N VAL A 179 -15.87 -7.22 6.82
CA VAL A 179 -15.80 -6.79 8.22
C VAL A 179 -15.37 -7.90 9.17
N ASP A 180 -16.08 -9.04 9.17
CA ASP A 180 -15.85 -10.14 10.11
C ASP A 180 -15.05 -11.32 9.53
N GLU A 181 -14.77 -11.32 8.21
CA GLU A 181 -14.15 -12.43 7.50
C GLU A 181 -12.75 -12.12 6.96
N GLY A 182 -12.33 -10.85 7.01
CA GLY A 182 -10.99 -10.43 6.59
C GLY A 182 -10.85 -10.22 5.08
N GLY A 183 -9.76 -10.72 4.51
CA GLY A 183 -9.31 -10.40 3.15
C GLY A 183 -8.66 -9.01 3.08
N LEU A 184 -7.70 -8.83 2.20
CA LEU A 184 -7.01 -7.56 2.00
C LEU A 184 -7.67 -6.75 0.88
N ARG A 185 -8.03 -5.50 1.15
CA ARG A 185 -8.42 -4.50 0.16
C ARG A 185 -7.36 -3.40 0.07
N ILE A 186 -6.88 -3.16 -1.15
CA ILE A 186 -5.97 -2.06 -1.49
C ILE A 186 -6.73 -1.10 -2.39
N ARG A 187 -6.83 0.17 -2.02
CA ARG A 187 -7.44 1.22 -2.84
C ARG A 187 -6.44 2.30 -3.17
N GLY A 188 -6.48 2.79 -4.40
CA GLY A 188 -5.82 4.01 -4.82
C GLY A 188 -6.85 5.05 -5.24
N PHE A 189 -6.59 6.31 -4.96
CA PHE A 189 -7.45 7.44 -5.29
C PHE A 189 -6.69 8.46 -6.13
N THR A 190 -7.30 8.96 -7.19
CA THR A 190 -6.73 10.02 -8.03
C THR A 190 -7.84 10.93 -8.54
N GLY A 191 -7.58 12.23 -8.61
CA GLY A 191 -8.45 13.21 -9.24
C GLY A 191 -8.20 13.39 -10.75
N HIS A 192 -7.27 12.64 -11.33
CA HIS A 192 -6.86 12.76 -12.73
C HIS A 192 -7.11 11.48 -13.53
N GLY A 193 -7.00 11.58 -14.87
CA GLY A 193 -7.19 10.46 -15.79
C GLY A 193 -6.03 9.44 -15.82
N TYR A 194 -5.10 9.50 -14.88
CA TYR A 194 -4.03 8.50 -14.70
C TYR A 194 -4.52 7.31 -13.86
N GLY A 195 -3.79 6.18 -13.95
CA GLY A 195 -4.14 5.00 -13.15
C GLY A 195 -4.04 5.26 -11.64
N ALA A 196 -5.04 4.84 -10.90
CA ALA A 196 -5.05 4.97 -9.44
C ALA A 196 -4.16 3.92 -8.74
N ILE A 197 -3.99 2.75 -9.35
CA ILE A 197 -3.08 1.69 -8.88
C ILE A 197 -2.20 1.25 -10.04
N HIS A 198 -0.88 1.23 -9.83
CA HIS A 198 0.09 0.72 -10.78
C HIS A 198 0.91 -0.39 -10.10
N LEU A 199 0.75 -1.63 -10.56
CA LEU A 199 1.55 -2.78 -10.12
C LEU A 199 2.65 -3.01 -11.15
N GLN A 200 3.90 -2.87 -10.74
CA GLN A 200 5.06 -3.01 -11.62
C GLN A 200 6.03 -4.05 -11.06
N GLY A 201 6.25 -5.13 -11.81
CA GLY A 201 7.30 -6.10 -11.55
C GLY A 201 8.53 -5.82 -12.41
N GLN A 202 9.73 -5.94 -11.85
CA GLN A 202 11.00 -5.82 -12.56
C GLN A 202 11.81 -7.09 -12.32
N ILE A 203 12.31 -7.68 -13.39
CA ILE A 203 13.15 -8.90 -13.36
C ILE A 203 14.48 -8.57 -14.05
N ASP A 204 15.60 -9.04 -13.50
CA ASP A 204 16.88 -9.00 -14.18
C ASP A 204 16.80 -9.83 -15.48
N ALA A 205 17.30 -9.27 -16.58
CA ALA A 205 17.22 -9.90 -17.90
C ALA A 205 17.94 -11.26 -17.96
N SER A 206 18.94 -11.48 -17.09
CA SER A 206 19.67 -12.76 -17.00
C SER A 206 18.85 -13.89 -16.37
N ASP A 207 17.82 -13.55 -15.56
CA ASP A 207 17.00 -14.49 -14.80
C ASP A 207 15.53 -14.53 -15.28
N SER A 208 15.22 -13.88 -16.41
CA SER A 208 13.87 -13.86 -16.96
C SER A 208 13.47 -15.24 -17.47
N ASP A 209 12.29 -15.72 -17.04
CA ASP A 209 11.68 -16.95 -17.56
C ASP A 209 10.93 -16.64 -18.85
N SER A 210 11.29 -17.32 -19.93
CA SER A 210 10.60 -17.28 -21.23
C SER A 210 9.89 -18.60 -21.57
N GLY A 211 9.83 -19.53 -20.63
CA GLY A 211 9.18 -20.82 -20.80
C GLY A 211 7.66 -20.71 -20.88
N GLU A 212 7.03 -21.67 -21.54
CA GLU A 212 5.57 -21.82 -21.68
C GLU A 212 5.12 -23.14 -21.03
N ALA A 213 5.50 -23.35 -19.76
CA ALA A 213 5.22 -24.57 -19.00
C ALA A 213 4.39 -24.27 -17.75
N THR A 214 3.87 -25.29 -17.08
CA THR A 214 3.05 -25.16 -15.89
C THR A 214 3.76 -24.55 -14.67
N ASN A 215 5.08 -24.47 -14.73
CA ASN A 215 5.95 -23.87 -13.71
C ASN A 215 6.64 -22.58 -14.16
N SER A 216 6.25 -22.01 -15.31
CA SER A 216 6.79 -20.75 -15.81
C SER A 216 6.45 -19.60 -14.89
N LEU A 217 7.39 -18.67 -14.72
CA LEU A 217 7.31 -17.53 -13.84
C LEU A 217 7.07 -16.23 -14.63
N ALA A 218 6.50 -15.23 -14.00
CA ALA A 218 6.26 -13.93 -14.59
C ALA A 218 6.66 -12.80 -13.62
N ALA A 219 6.93 -11.62 -14.16
CA ALA A 219 7.27 -10.43 -13.37
C ALA A 219 6.16 -10.03 -12.38
N ILE A 220 4.90 -10.28 -12.74
CA ILE A 220 3.74 -10.12 -11.86
C ILE A 220 2.95 -11.42 -11.93
N GLN A 221 2.73 -12.04 -10.77
CA GLN A 221 1.97 -13.28 -10.65
C GLN A 221 0.75 -13.05 -9.78
N ILE A 222 -0.39 -13.63 -10.18
CA ILE A 222 -1.61 -13.71 -9.38
C ILE A 222 -1.88 -15.19 -9.13
N ALA A 223 -1.74 -15.63 -7.87
CA ALA A 223 -1.95 -17.01 -7.47
C ALA A 223 -3.09 -17.09 -6.44
N GLY A 224 -4.04 -17.99 -6.66
CA GLY A 224 -5.11 -18.31 -5.72
C GLY A 224 -4.95 -19.75 -5.22
N TYR A 225 -5.24 -19.94 -3.93
CA TYR A 225 -5.19 -21.26 -3.27
C TYR A 225 -6.53 -21.55 -2.59
N GLY A 226 -6.94 -22.80 -2.61
CA GLY A 226 -8.01 -23.32 -1.78
C GLY A 226 -7.49 -23.71 -0.41
N ASP A 227 -8.38 -23.78 0.57
CA ASP A 227 -8.06 -24.27 1.92
C ASP A 227 -7.83 -25.80 1.91
N SER A 228 -6.78 -26.25 2.58
CA SER A 228 -6.48 -27.66 2.84
C SER A 228 -6.45 -28.00 4.36
N GLY A 229 -7.00 -27.11 5.19
CA GLY A 229 -7.03 -27.21 6.65
C GLY A 229 -5.91 -26.43 7.33
N THR A 230 -4.66 -26.72 7.04
CA THR A 230 -3.47 -26.02 7.61
C THR A 230 -2.56 -25.43 6.55
N GLY A 231 -2.95 -25.47 5.28
CA GLY A 231 -2.15 -24.96 4.17
C GLY A 231 -3.00 -24.68 2.94
N GLY A 232 -2.35 -24.28 1.85
CA GLY A 232 -3.00 -24.04 0.57
C GLY A 232 -2.97 -25.28 -0.33
N THR A 233 -4.01 -25.48 -1.12
CA THR A 233 -4.07 -26.43 -2.22
C THR A 233 -4.45 -25.73 -3.50
N ALA A 234 -4.27 -26.37 -4.66
CA ALA A 234 -4.72 -25.83 -5.93
C ALA A 234 -6.23 -25.55 -5.91
N LEU A 235 -6.66 -24.46 -6.50
CA LEU A 235 -8.07 -24.19 -6.73
C LEU A 235 -8.67 -25.27 -7.63
N GLY A 236 -9.89 -25.70 -7.33
CA GLY A 236 -10.64 -26.60 -8.22
C GLY A 236 -10.92 -25.94 -9.58
N ALA A 237 -11.07 -26.75 -10.64
CA ALA A 237 -11.27 -26.31 -12.01
C ALA A 237 -12.41 -25.29 -12.18
N TYR A 238 -13.47 -25.41 -11.40
CA TYR A 238 -14.65 -24.53 -11.49
C TYR A 238 -14.59 -23.28 -10.58
N VAL A 239 -13.51 -23.10 -9.81
CA VAL A 239 -13.35 -21.94 -8.93
C VAL A 239 -12.77 -20.76 -9.71
N ASN A 240 -13.27 -19.55 -9.46
CA ASN A 240 -12.74 -18.36 -10.09
C ASN A 240 -11.39 -18.00 -9.44
N LEU A 241 -10.32 -17.97 -10.24
CA LEU A 241 -8.99 -17.57 -9.81
C LEU A 241 -8.82 -16.05 -9.83
N PHE A 242 -9.29 -15.41 -10.89
CA PHE A 242 -9.14 -13.97 -11.10
C PHE A 242 -10.36 -13.40 -11.82
N ALA A 243 -10.79 -12.22 -11.44
CA ALA A 243 -11.88 -11.52 -12.11
C ALA A 243 -11.57 -10.04 -12.30
N VAL A 244 -12.00 -9.49 -13.45
CA VAL A 244 -12.01 -8.05 -13.73
C VAL A 244 -13.44 -7.56 -13.65
N LEU A 245 -13.69 -6.52 -12.84
CA LEU A 245 -15.00 -5.96 -12.62
C LEU A 245 -15.05 -4.49 -13.06
N SER A 246 -16.24 -4.08 -13.55
CA SER A 246 -16.61 -2.68 -13.66
C SER A 246 -17.70 -2.41 -12.62
N ALA A 247 -17.37 -1.66 -11.57
CA ALA A 247 -18.17 -1.55 -10.36
C ALA A 247 -18.51 -2.96 -9.80
N ALA A 248 -19.77 -3.33 -9.72
CA ALA A 248 -20.20 -4.65 -9.23
C ALA A 248 -20.44 -5.69 -10.34
N VAL A 249 -20.14 -5.36 -11.61
CA VAL A 249 -20.40 -6.24 -12.75
C VAL A 249 -19.10 -6.89 -13.23
N THR A 250 -19.04 -8.22 -13.17
CA THR A 250 -17.88 -8.97 -13.66
C THR A 250 -17.83 -8.93 -15.20
N ALA A 251 -16.69 -8.50 -15.72
CA ALA A 251 -16.43 -8.40 -17.16
C ALA A 251 -15.63 -9.58 -17.70
N ILE A 252 -14.64 -10.06 -16.93
CA ILE A 252 -13.76 -11.18 -17.30
C ILE A 252 -13.58 -12.06 -16.07
N ILE A 253 -13.56 -13.38 -16.27
CA ILE A 253 -13.24 -14.39 -15.26
C ILE A 253 -12.17 -15.32 -15.83
N VAL A 254 -11.15 -15.63 -15.05
CA VAL A 254 -10.22 -16.73 -15.27
C VAL A 254 -10.46 -17.78 -14.19
N LYS A 255 -10.66 -19.03 -14.57
CA LYS A 255 -10.86 -20.15 -13.65
C LYS A 255 -9.56 -20.84 -13.27
N GLY A 256 -9.62 -21.70 -12.24
CA GLY A 256 -8.50 -22.47 -11.74
C GLY A 256 -7.87 -23.45 -12.74
N ASP A 257 -8.60 -23.87 -13.77
CA ASP A 257 -8.12 -24.70 -14.89
C ASP A 257 -7.62 -23.89 -16.10
N GLY A 258 -7.64 -22.55 -16.02
CA GLY A 258 -7.20 -21.66 -17.09
C GLY A 258 -8.30 -21.27 -18.10
N GLU A 259 -9.54 -21.76 -17.96
CA GLU A 259 -10.64 -21.27 -18.80
C GLU A 259 -10.90 -19.78 -18.58
N ILE A 260 -11.12 -19.04 -19.67
CA ILE A 260 -11.39 -17.60 -19.66
C ILE A 260 -12.81 -17.32 -20.15
N PHE A 261 -13.59 -16.67 -19.30
CA PHE A 261 -14.96 -16.22 -19.61
C PHE A 261 -15.00 -14.71 -19.68
N SER A 262 -15.70 -14.17 -20.68
CA SER A 262 -15.98 -12.73 -20.79
C SER A 262 -17.48 -12.48 -20.85
N ASN A 263 -17.94 -11.43 -20.18
CA ASN A 263 -19.33 -10.96 -20.32
C ASN A 263 -19.49 -10.30 -21.70
N GLN A 264 -20.16 -10.99 -22.62
CA GLN A 264 -20.31 -10.57 -24.00
C GLN A 264 -21.52 -9.61 -24.22
N SER A 265 -21.83 -8.76 -23.27
CA SER A 265 -22.90 -7.76 -23.43
C SER A 265 -22.57 -6.64 -24.43
N ALA A 266 -21.32 -6.55 -24.88
CA ALA A 266 -20.95 -5.57 -25.90
C ALA A 266 -21.52 -5.92 -27.26
N THR A 267 -22.31 -5.05 -27.83
CA THR A 267 -22.77 -5.12 -29.21
C THR A 267 -21.58 -5.03 -30.15
N VAL A 268 -21.09 -6.15 -30.62
CA VAL A 268 -20.22 -6.23 -31.80
C VAL A 268 -21.12 -5.99 -33.02
N GLY A 269 -20.64 -5.29 -34.04
CA GLY A 269 -21.44 -4.97 -35.22
C GLY A 269 -22.16 -6.19 -35.80
N THR A 270 -23.27 -5.97 -36.49
CA THR A 270 -24.04 -7.01 -37.21
C THR A 270 -23.18 -7.50 -38.36
N PHE A 271 -22.55 -8.65 -38.20
CA PHE A 271 -21.65 -9.23 -39.20
C PHE A 271 -22.38 -9.67 -40.46
N ASP A 272 -23.69 -9.99 -40.39
CA ASP A 272 -24.51 -10.34 -41.54
C ASP A 272 -24.64 -9.24 -42.60
N ALA A 273 -24.27 -7.99 -42.26
CA ALA A 273 -24.28 -6.87 -43.22
C ALA A 273 -22.97 -6.79 -44.05
N TYR A 274 -21.95 -7.61 -43.73
CA TYR A 274 -20.64 -7.59 -44.35
C TYR A 274 -20.28 -8.98 -44.88
N ASP A 275 -19.27 -9.02 -45.76
CA ASP A 275 -18.61 -10.27 -46.12
C ASP A 275 -17.58 -10.58 -45.02
N ASP A 276 -17.96 -11.40 -44.05
CA ASP A 276 -17.20 -11.67 -42.85
C ASP A 276 -15.82 -12.28 -43.18
N ALA A 277 -15.72 -13.11 -44.19
CA ALA A 277 -14.42 -13.67 -44.63
C ALA A 277 -13.48 -12.58 -45.15
N GLN A 278 -13.99 -11.55 -45.81
CA GLN A 278 -13.17 -10.40 -46.20
C GLN A 278 -12.77 -9.52 -45.01
N LEU A 279 -13.65 -9.37 -44.01
CA LEU A 279 -13.27 -8.65 -42.76
C LEU A 279 -12.19 -9.38 -41.98
N VAL A 280 -12.26 -10.72 -41.86
CA VAL A 280 -11.20 -11.54 -41.28
C VAL A 280 -9.86 -11.28 -41.99
N ARG A 281 -9.88 -11.36 -43.35
CA ARG A 281 -8.68 -11.14 -44.14
C ARG A 281 -8.16 -9.70 -44.06
N ALA A 282 -9.07 -8.71 -44.03
CA ALA A 282 -8.69 -7.31 -43.86
C ALA A 282 -7.97 -7.07 -42.51
N ASN A 283 -8.43 -7.72 -41.43
CA ASN A 283 -7.78 -7.64 -40.12
C ASN A 283 -6.39 -8.27 -40.17
N ASP A 284 -6.20 -9.42 -40.80
CA ASP A 284 -4.91 -10.08 -40.95
C ASP A 284 -3.95 -9.20 -41.77
N LEU A 285 -4.40 -8.62 -42.88
CA LEU A 285 -3.60 -7.69 -43.68
C LEU A 285 -3.23 -6.40 -42.93
N PHE A 286 -4.13 -5.87 -42.10
CA PHE A 286 -3.86 -4.68 -41.29
C PHE A 286 -2.73 -4.89 -40.28
N HIS A 287 -2.67 -6.06 -39.66
CA HIS A 287 -1.63 -6.39 -38.68
C HIS A 287 -0.31 -6.84 -39.30
N GLY A 288 -0.26 -7.06 -40.61
CA GLY A 288 0.96 -7.45 -41.32
C GLY A 288 1.50 -8.85 -40.96
N THR A 289 0.68 -9.67 -40.30
CA THR A 289 1.07 -11.02 -39.82
C THR A 289 0.57 -12.12 -40.75
N GLY A 290 0.12 -11.76 -41.97
CA GLY A 290 -0.48 -12.68 -42.89
C GLY A 290 0.31 -13.95 -43.12
N VAL A 291 -0.17 -15.07 -42.56
CA VAL A 291 0.37 -16.41 -42.76
C VAL A 291 0.04 -16.92 -44.16
N ILE A 292 -0.98 -16.33 -44.81
CA ILE A 292 -1.49 -16.71 -46.11
C ILE A 292 -1.27 -15.58 -47.10
N ASP A 293 -0.43 -15.79 -48.09
CA ASP A 293 -0.32 -14.89 -49.25
C ASP A 293 -1.32 -15.31 -50.32
N SER A 294 -2.27 -14.40 -50.66
CA SER A 294 -3.35 -14.72 -51.58
C SER A 294 -3.44 -13.73 -52.74
N LYS A 295 -3.49 -14.26 -53.96
CA LYS A 295 -3.79 -13.44 -55.16
C LYS A 295 -5.10 -12.69 -55.11
N PHE A 296 -5.98 -13.02 -54.17
CA PHE A 296 -7.27 -12.38 -53.95
C PHE A 296 -7.20 -11.19 -52.99
N ASP A 297 -6.09 -10.94 -52.32
CA ASP A 297 -5.89 -9.82 -51.36
C ASP A 297 -6.17 -8.46 -51.98
N LYS A 298 -5.91 -8.30 -53.28
CA LYS A 298 -6.23 -7.10 -54.05
C LYS A 298 -7.74 -6.79 -54.15
N PHE A 299 -8.60 -7.76 -53.85
CA PHE A 299 -10.07 -7.60 -53.86
C PHE A 299 -10.64 -7.30 -52.49
N ILE A 300 -9.81 -7.24 -51.42
CA ILE A 300 -10.25 -6.88 -50.08
C ILE A 300 -10.60 -5.40 -50.07
N LYS A 301 -11.87 -5.10 -49.83
CA LYS A 301 -12.44 -3.74 -49.87
C LYS A 301 -12.48 -3.05 -48.51
N TYR A 302 -12.30 -3.80 -47.42
CA TYR A 302 -12.32 -3.28 -46.05
C TYR A 302 -10.95 -2.78 -45.63
N ASN A 303 -10.93 -1.73 -44.79
CA ASN A 303 -9.72 -1.06 -44.32
C ASN A 303 -9.74 -0.92 -42.82
N ALA A 304 -8.68 -0.34 -42.24
CA ALA A 304 -8.55 -0.12 -40.79
C ALA A 304 -9.75 0.62 -40.18
N LYS A 305 -10.29 1.63 -40.89
CA LYS A 305 -11.48 2.36 -40.42
C LYS A 305 -12.68 1.46 -40.32
N THR A 306 -12.92 0.60 -41.32
CA THR A 306 -14.04 -0.37 -41.32
C THR A 306 -13.89 -1.36 -40.14
N LEU A 307 -12.68 -1.84 -39.88
CA LEU A 307 -12.39 -2.73 -38.74
C LEU A 307 -12.69 -2.04 -37.42
N ALA A 308 -12.24 -0.79 -37.23
CA ALA A 308 -12.45 0.00 -36.03
C ALA A 308 -13.94 0.37 -35.82
N ASP A 309 -14.67 0.71 -36.90
CA ASP A 309 -16.11 1.03 -36.86
C ASP A 309 -16.93 -0.20 -36.45
N ASN A 310 -16.51 -1.40 -36.86
CA ASN A 310 -17.10 -2.67 -36.45
C ASN A 310 -16.56 -3.21 -35.13
N LYS A 311 -15.75 -2.45 -34.41
CA LYS A 311 -15.16 -2.80 -33.08
C LYS A 311 -14.30 -4.09 -33.14
N LEU A 312 -13.69 -4.39 -34.26
CA LEU A 312 -12.73 -5.50 -34.39
C LEU A 312 -11.33 -5.09 -33.93
N ILE A 313 -10.99 -3.81 -34.08
CA ILE A 313 -9.78 -3.20 -33.56
C ILE A 313 -10.13 -1.98 -32.72
N GLY A 314 -9.17 -1.52 -31.89
CA GLY A 314 -9.32 -0.36 -31.03
C GLY A 314 -9.35 0.97 -31.78
N LYS A 315 -9.75 2.02 -31.06
CA LYS A 315 -9.61 3.44 -31.43
C LYS A 315 -8.85 4.18 -30.36
N ASP A 316 -8.05 5.16 -30.75
CA ASP A 316 -7.47 6.14 -29.81
C ASP A 316 -8.51 7.19 -29.38
N ASN A 317 -8.10 8.15 -28.54
CA ASN A 317 -8.98 9.22 -28.06
C ASN A 317 -9.48 10.15 -29.17
N ASP A 318 -8.79 10.22 -30.31
CA ASP A 318 -9.14 11.01 -31.49
C ASP A 318 -10.00 10.22 -32.49
N GLY A 319 -10.27 8.93 -32.20
CA GLY A 319 -11.07 8.05 -33.01
C GLY A 319 -10.30 7.33 -34.13
N ASN A 320 -8.97 7.44 -34.18
CA ASN A 320 -8.16 6.76 -35.18
C ASN A 320 -8.00 5.27 -34.83
N PRO A 321 -7.93 4.39 -35.85
CA PRO A 321 -7.68 2.96 -35.64
C PRO A 321 -6.35 2.69 -34.97
N THR A 322 -6.35 1.75 -33.99
CA THR A 322 -5.15 1.28 -33.29
C THR A 322 -4.95 -0.22 -33.51
N PRO A 323 -3.72 -0.76 -33.30
CA PRO A 323 -3.45 -2.18 -33.51
C PRO A 323 -4.00 -3.10 -32.41
N PHE A 324 -4.77 -2.60 -31.43
CA PHE A 324 -5.38 -3.44 -30.40
C PHE A 324 -6.54 -4.26 -30.97
N VAL A 325 -6.44 -5.57 -30.90
CA VAL A 325 -7.48 -6.49 -31.41
C VAL A 325 -8.53 -6.75 -30.34
N ASN A 326 -9.79 -6.65 -30.70
CA ASN A 326 -10.91 -7.14 -29.90
C ASN A 326 -11.07 -8.65 -30.09
N ILE A 327 -10.46 -9.45 -29.21
CA ILE A 327 -10.45 -10.92 -29.29
C ILE A 327 -11.88 -11.49 -29.34
N THR A 328 -12.78 -10.98 -28.51
CA THR A 328 -14.21 -11.39 -28.50
C THR A 328 -14.91 -11.07 -29.82
N GLY A 329 -14.64 -9.88 -30.36
CA GLY A 329 -15.16 -9.47 -31.67
C GLY A 329 -14.65 -10.36 -32.80
N MET A 330 -13.36 -10.67 -32.79
CA MET A 330 -12.73 -11.57 -33.77
C MET A 330 -13.31 -12.99 -33.72
N GLN A 331 -13.54 -13.52 -32.51
CA GLN A 331 -14.14 -14.85 -32.38
C GLN A 331 -15.56 -14.93 -32.97
N ARG A 332 -16.37 -13.90 -32.78
CA ARG A 332 -17.70 -13.78 -33.39
C ARG A 332 -17.60 -13.64 -34.91
N LEU A 333 -16.67 -12.83 -35.40
CA LEU A 333 -16.44 -12.67 -36.84
C LEU A 333 -16.02 -14.00 -37.47
N HIS A 334 -15.16 -14.78 -36.86
CA HIS A 334 -14.79 -16.11 -37.33
C HIS A 334 -16.01 -17.03 -37.42
N ASN A 335 -16.89 -17.04 -36.42
CA ASN A 335 -18.12 -17.83 -36.45
C ASN A 335 -19.05 -17.40 -37.58
N GLY A 336 -19.22 -16.08 -37.79
CA GLY A 336 -19.98 -15.53 -38.91
C GLY A 336 -19.40 -15.93 -40.29
N ALA A 337 -18.07 -15.79 -40.44
CA ALA A 337 -17.38 -16.16 -41.66
C ALA A 337 -17.55 -17.66 -42.00
N ILE A 338 -17.45 -18.54 -40.99
CA ILE A 338 -17.69 -19.98 -41.17
C ILE A 338 -19.12 -20.25 -41.58
N TRP A 339 -20.09 -19.58 -40.91
CA TRP A 339 -21.51 -19.77 -41.26
C TRP A 339 -21.83 -19.29 -42.69
N GLN A 340 -21.36 -18.13 -43.11
CA GLN A 340 -21.52 -17.61 -44.46
C GLN A 340 -20.88 -18.54 -45.52
N GLN A 341 -19.74 -19.16 -45.22
CA GLN A 341 -19.14 -20.14 -46.11
C GLN A 341 -20.02 -21.41 -46.24
N TYR A 342 -20.59 -21.87 -45.12
CA TYR A 342 -21.52 -23.01 -45.14
C TYR A 342 -22.76 -22.72 -45.98
N GLU A 343 -23.36 -21.54 -45.82
CA GLU A 343 -24.54 -21.12 -46.66
C GLU A 343 -24.19 -21.03 -48.14
N LYS A 344 -23.06 -20.39 -48.48
CA LYS A 344 -22.59 -20.32 -49.87
C LYS A 344 -22.33 -21.71 -50.48
N HIS A 345 -21.79 -22.63 -49.69
CA HIS A 345 -21.56 -24.01 -50.12
C HIS A 345 -22.89 -24.73 -50.39
N ASN A 346 -23.89 -24.59 -49.53
CA ASN A 346 -25.19 -25.18 -49.71
C ASN A 346 -25.90 -24.61 -50.98
N GLN A 347 -25.87 -23.28 -51.16
CA GLN A 347 -26.40 -22.63 -52.37
C GLN A 347 -25.72 -23.15 -53.66
N LEU A 348 -24.41 -23.38 -53.60
CA LEU A 348 -23.69 -23.96 -54.74
C LEU A 348 -24.11 -25.41 -54.99
N LEU A 349 -24.31 -26.22 -53.95
CA LEU A 349 -24.81 -27.59 -54.06
C LEU A 349 -26.20 -27.62 -54.68
N GLU A 350 -27.14 -26.78 -54.23
CA GLU A 350 -28.47 -26.65 -54.79
C GLU A 350 -28.41 -26.27 -56.28
N ALA A 351 -27.58 -25.25 -56.61
CA ALA A 351 -27.42 -24.85 -58.03
C ALA A 351 -26.80 -25.96 -58.87
N VAL A 352 -25.95 -26.80 -58.37
CA VAL A 352 -25.40 -27.97 -59.10
C VAL A 352 -26.43 -29.05 -59.25
N TYR A 353 -27.30 -29.33 -58.27
CA TYR A 353 -28.39 -30.29 -58.36
C TYR A 353 -29.42 -29.83 -59.35
N ASP A 354 -29.75 -28.55 -59.50
CA ASP A 354 -30.68 -27.98 -60.44
C ASP A 354 -30.17 -28.03 -61.89
N LEU A 355 -28.86 -28.20 -62.09
CA LEU A 355 -28.21 -28.31 -63.40
C LEU A 355 -28.03 -29.77 -63.86
N ALA A 356 -28.19 -30.74 -62.98
CA ALA A 356 -28.03 -32.17 -63.25
C ALA A 356 -29.38 -32.81 -63.64
#